data_1c4927ce74e27d1fc4c9b430b635a642
#
_entry.id   1c4927ce74e27d1fc4c9b430b635a642
#
_cell.length_a   1.000
_cell.length_b   1.000
_cell.length_c   1.000
_cell.angle_alpha   90.00
_cell.angle_beta   90.00
_cell.angle_gamma   90.00
#
_symmetry.space_group_name_H-M   'P 1'
#
loop_
_entity.id
_entity.type
_entity.pdbx_description
1 polymer ?
#
loop_
_entity_poly.entity_id
_entity_poly.type
_entity_poly.pdbx_seq_one_letter_code
_entity_poly.pdbx_strand_id
1 'polypeptide(L)' 'MTREQLERLAQLITDTAQTASTIELRALAGGRAEDGIVAMAAGLRANCTACLVLVDGLMQEGVRCE' A
#
# COMPACT_ATOMS: atom_id res chain seq x y z
N MET A 1 -12.30 4.89 -15.08
CA MET A 1 -10.86 4.58 -15.03
C MET A 1 -10.54 3.42 -15.95
N THR A 2 -9.51 3.54 -16.76
CA THR A 2 -9.09 2.44 -17.62
C THR A 2 -8.33 1.38 -16.83
N ARG A 3 -8.22 0.18 -17.40
CA ARG A 3 -7.43 -0.89 -16.78
C ARG A 3 -5.97 -0.47 -16.58
N GLU A 4 -5.41 0.22 -17.57
CA GLU A 4 -4.04 0.73 -17.49
C GLU A 4 -3.87 1.70 -16.32
N GLN A 5 -4.83 2.60 -16.12
CA GLN A 5 -4.81 3.53 -15.00
C GLN A 5 -4.91 2.80 -13.66
N LEU A 6 -5.74 1.76 -13.58
CA LEU A 6 -5.88 0.95 -12.37
C LEU A 6 -4.59 0.19 -12.06
N GLU A 7 -3.94 -0.36 -13.08
CA GLU A 7 -2.67 -1.06 -12.91
C GLU A 7 -1.58 -0.11 -12.41
N ARG A 8 -1.54 1.10 -12.96
CA ARG A 8 -0.59 2.13 -12.52
C ARG A 8 -0.86 2.53 -11.08
N LEU A 9 -2.13 2.70 -10.72
CA LEU A 9 -2.51 3.03 -9.35
C LEU A 9 -2.08 1.92 -8.38
N ALA A 10 -2.33 0.66 -8.74
CA ALA A 10 -1.90 -0.48 -7.94
C ALA A 10 -0.38 -0.49 -7.74
N GLN A 11 0.38 -0.16 -8.79
CA GLN A 11 1.83 -0.09 -8.70
C GLN A 11 2.29 1.00 -7.73
N LEU A 12 1.68 2.18 -7.81
CA LEU A 12 2.00 3.29 -6.90
C LEU A 12 1.69 2.93 -5.45
N ILE A 13 0.57 2.28 -5.22
CA ILE A 13 0.18 1.85 -3.87
C ILE A 13 1.17 0.80 -3.34
N THR A 14 1.56 -0.15 -4.19
CA THR A 14 2.53 -1.19 -3.82
C THR A 14 3.87 -0.57 -3.46
N ASP A 15 4.35 0.39 -4.25
CA ASP A 15 5.61 1.09 -3.99
C ASP A 15 5.54 1.85 -2.66
N THR A 16 4.40 2.49 -2.39
CA THR A 16 4.18 3.21 -1.13
C THR A 16 4.21 2.25 0.06
N ALA A 17 3.57 1.08 -0.08
CA ALA A 17 3.57 0.06 0.97
C ALA A 17 4.99 -0.46 1.26
N GLN A 18 5.78 -0.66 0.21
CA GLN A 18 7.18 -1.09 0.37
C GLN A 18 8.02 -0.03 1.08
N THR A 19 7.81 1.23 0.75
CA THR A 19 8.48 2.35 1.42
C THR A 19 8.10 2.38 2.90
N ALA A 20 6.83 2.21 3.22
CA ALA A 20 6.36 2.18 4.61
C ALA A 20 7.00 1.02 5.38
N SER A 21 7.07 -0.17 4.77
CA SER A 21 7.72 -1.33 5.38
C SER A 21 9.20 -1.08 5.65
N THR A 22 9.89 -0.43 4.72
CA THR A 22 11.31 -0.09 4.87
C THR A 22 11.52 0.87 6.04
N ILE A 23 10.67 1.88 6.15
CA ILE A 23 10.74 2.85 7.26
C ILE A 23 10.53 2.14 8.60
N GLU A 24 9.51 1.27 8.67
CA GLU A 24 9.21 0.50 9.88
C GLU A 24 10.41 -0.35 10.30
N LEU A 25 10.97 -1.11 9.37
CA LEU A 25 12.10 -2.00 9.66
C LEU A 25 13.34 -1.23 10.09
N ARG A 26 13.62 -0.10 9.45
CA ARG A 26 14.78 0.72 9.83
C ARG A 26 14.61 1.34 11.22
N ALA A 27 13.40 1.78 11.54
CA ALA A 27 13.13 2.33 12.86
C ALA A 27 13.29 1.25 13.94
N LEU A 28 12.78 0.04 13.69
CA LEU A 28 12.93 -1.07 14.62
C LEU A 28 14.39 -1.46 14.79
N ALA A 29 15.14 -1.55 13.70
CA ALA A 29 16.56 -1.88 13.74
C ALA A 29 17.37 -0.82 14.48
N GLY A 30 16.95 0.43 14.45
CA GLY A 30 17.57 1.54 15.15
C GLY A 30 17.16 1.67 16.63
N GLY A 31 16.37 0.73 17.16
CA GLY A 31 15.93 0.77 18.54
C GLY A 31 14.80 1.76 18.80
N ARG A 32 14.05 2.14 17.76
CA ARG A 32 13.00 3.14 17.86
C ARG A 32 11.60 2.53 17.87
N ALA A 33 11.47 1.32 18.43
CA ALA A 33 10.19 0.59 18.43
C ALA A 33 9.03 1.36 19.09
N GLU A 34 9.35 2.21 20.07
CA GLU A 34 8.34 3.02 20.78
C GLU A 34 8.11 4.39 20.14
N ASP A 35 8.83 4.69 19.07
CA ASP A 35 8.65 5.94 18.34
C ASP A 35 7.35 5.88 17.51
N GLY A 36 6.65 6.99 17.45
CA GLY A 36 5.44 7.11 16.63
C GLY A 36 5.65 6.79 15.16
N ILE A 37 6.89 6.86 14.66
CA ILE A 37 7.23 6.52 13.28
C ILE A 37 6.85 5.07 12.95
N VAL A 38 7.12 4.13 13.86
CA VAL A 38 6.77 2.72 13.65
C VAL A 38 5.26 2.56 13.50
N ALA A 39 4.50 3.18 14.39
CA ALA A 39 3.04 3.12 14.33
C ALA A 39 2.49 3.76 13.05
N MET A 40 3.05 4.90 12.65
CA MET A 40 2.62 5.59 11.43
C MET A 40 2.93 4.77 10.18
N ALA A 41 4.11 4.18 10.11
CA ALA A 41 4.49 3.34 8.98
C ALA A 41 3.62 2.09 8.88
N ALA A 42 3.33 1.46 10.01
CA ALA A 42 2.44 0.29 10.05
C ALA A 42 1.02 0.66 9.61
N GLY A 43 0.51 1.81 10.04
CA GLY A 43 -0.80 2.31 9.64
C GLY A 43 -0.86 2.61 8.15
N LEU A 44 0.18 3.23 7.61
CA LEU A 44 0.26 3.52 6.17
C LEU A 44 0.27 2.23 5.36
N ARG A 45 1.05 1.24 5.78
CA ARG A 45 1.10 -0.06 5.10
C ARG A 45 -0.28 -0.75 5.11
N ALA A 46 -0.98 -0.71 6.25
CA ALA A 46 -2.31 -1.28 6.36
C ALA A 46 -3.30 -0.59 5.42
N ASN A 47 -3.25 0.75 5.33
CA ASN A 47 -4.10 1.51 4.43
C ASN A 47 -3.80 1.17 2.97
N CYS A 48 -2.54 1.00 2.62
CA CYS A 48 -2.15 0.58 1.26
C CYS A 48 -2.72 -0.79 0.92
N THR A 49 -2.69 -1.74 1.86
CA THR A 49 -3.27 -3.06 1.66
C THR A 49 -4.78 -2.96 1.39
N ALA A 50 -5.48 -2.15 2.17
CA ALA A 50 -6.92 -1.92 1.95
C ALA A 50 -7.19 -1.30 0.58
N CYS A 51 -6.37 -0.33 0.17
CA CYS A 51 -6.50 0.30 -1.14
C CYS A 51 -6.28 -0.69 -2.27
N LEU A 52 -5.32 -1.60 -2.14
CA LEU A 52 -5.06 -2.63 -3.15
C LEU A 52 -6.25 -3.58 -3.32
N VAL A 53 -6.91 -3.93 -2.22
CA VAL A 53 -8.13 -4.75 -2.28
C VAL A 53 -9.22 -4.04 -3.07
N LEU A 54 -9.40 -2.74 -2.85
CA LEU A 54 -10.40 -1.95 -3.57
C LEU A 54 -10.06 -1.84 -5.06
N VAL A 55 -8.80 -1.59 -5.38
CA VAL A 55 -8.34 -1.50 -6.78
C VAL A 55 -8.53 -2.84 -7.50
N ASP A 56 -8.19 -3.94 -6.83
CA ASP A 56 -8.38 -5.27 -7.39
C ASP A 56 -9.85 -5.55 -7.69
N GLY A 57 -10.75 -5.16 -6.78
CA GLY A 57 -12.18 -5.27 -7.00
C GLY A 57 -12.66 -4.49 -8.22
N LEU A 58 -12.15 -3.26 -8.40
CA LEU A 58 -12.48 -2.44 -9.56
C LEU A 58 -11.97 -3.07 -10.86
N MET A 59 -10.78 -3.66 -10.84
CA MET A 59 -10.23 -4.35 -12.01
C MET A 59 -11.10 -5.54 -12.40
N GLN A 60 -11.56 -6.31 -11.42
CA GLN A 60 -12.41 -7.48 -11.66
C GLN A 60 -13.76 -7.06 -12.25
N GLU A 61 -14.35 -5.99 -11.72
CA GLU A 61 -15.60 -5.46 -12.27
C GLU A 61 -15.44 -4.99 -13.71
N GLY A 62 -14.35 -4.28 -14.00
CA GLY A 62 -14.06 -3.83 -15.36
C GLY A 62 -13.95 -4.98 -16.34
N VAL A 63 -13.29 -6.06 -15.93
CA VAL A 63 -13.16 -7.25 -16.78
C VAL A 63 -14.52 -7.91 -17.04
N ARG A 64 -15.39 -7.94 -16.03
CA ARG A 64 -16.75 -8.50 -16.20
C ARG A 64 -17.63 -7.70 -17.12
N CYS A 65 -17.44 -6.39 -17.11
CA CYS A 65 -18.27 -5.49 -17.93
C CYS A 65 -17.85 -5.48 -19.41
N GLU A 66 -16.67 -5.92 -19.69
CA GLU A 66 -16.18 -6.03 -21.06
C GLU A 66 -16.70 -7.29 -21.75
#